data_eba5fba2dfef664a2a16308a620bfa0a
#
_entry.id   eba5fba2dfef664a2a16308a620bfa0a
#
_cell.length_a   1.000
_cell.length_b   1.000
_cell.length_c   1.000
_cell.angle_alpha   90.00
_cell.angle_beta   90.00
_cell.angle_gamma   90.00
#
_symmetry.space_group_name_H-M   'P 1'
#
loop_
_entity.id
_entity.type
_entity.pdbx_description
1 polymer ?
#
loop_
_entity_poly.entity_id
_entity_poly.type
_entity_poly.pdbx_seq_one_letter_code
_entity_poly.pdbx_strand_id
1 'polypeptide(L)'
;MEFFALIEKRGRKRILFHPLLCEDPTDLMKHFGLHPANEGVDFFKIALSCPASEDPFKLENYRLKIDAWTWEIPRWMENNRERIEKDFKEIIQDLFIVRKQIDILTGGPYIMEGCSVGKVKHAHIWRVRQSMIKLTNNSRIKYLEGCKVDRVHDTKIEAMANSFISLLEGRSFIVNMGKDAHVEKATDVALIVTMMHNSTVHVLEGNAVVRNMYDEAMVYQVHEWGDAPRTVR
;
A
#
# COMPACT_ATOMS: atom_id res chain seq x y z
N MET A 1 11.00 0.62 0.47
CA MET A 1 9.84 1.48 0.15
C MET A 1 10.33 2.91 0.02
N GLU A 2 9.87 3.63 -0.98
CA GLU A 2 10.38 4.97 -1.30
C GLU A 2 9.23 5.94 -1.55
N PHE A 3 9.34 7.16 -1.01
CA PHE A 3 8.52 8.31 -1.35
C PHE A 3 9.34 9.23 -2.23
N PHE A 4 8.95 9.40 -3.48
CA PHE A 4 9.62 10.33 -4.39
C PHE A 4 9.07 11.75 -4.25
N ALA A 5 9.96 12.71 -4.42
CA ALA A 5 9.65 14.12 -4.55
C ALA A 5 10.64 14.79 -5.54
N LEU A 6 10.33 16.00 -5.93
CA LEU A 6 11.21 16.85 -6.72
C LEU A 6 11.63 18.07 -5.91
N ILE A 7 12.86 18.53 -6.05
CA ILE A 7 13.32 19.75 -5.42
C ILE A 7 13.70 20.77 -6.49
N GLU A 8 13.05 21.91 -6.50
CA GLU A 8 13.34 22.99 -7.44
C GLU A 8 14.66 23.67 -7.11
N LYS A 9 15.47 23.95 -8.13
CA LYS A 9 16.72 24.70 -8.00
C LYS A 9 16.49 26.21 -7.87
N ARG A 10 15.46 26.71 -8.52
CA ARG A 10 15.16 28.16 -8.59
C ARG A 10 14.40 28.63 -7.33
N GLY A 11 14.75 29.81 -6.84
CA GLY A 11 14.07 30.42 -5.69
C GLY A 11 14.34 29.76 -4.35
N ARG A 12 13.28 29.46 -3.57
CA ARG A 12 13.36 28.95 -2.19
C ARG A 12 13.69 27.45 -2.07
N LYS A 13 14.10 26.78 -3.15
CA LYS A 13 14.43 25.33 -3.15
C LYS A 13 13.29 24.50 -2.55
N ARG A 14 12.11 24.65 -3.12
CA ARG A 14 10.88 24.02 -2.64
C ARG A 14 10.87 22.52 -2.96
N ILE A 15 10.46 21.71 -2.00
CA ILE A 15 10.13 20.30 -2.23
C ILE A 15 8.73 20.22 -2.82
N LEU A 16 8.63 19.65 -4.03
CA LEU A 16 7.39 19.40 -4.74
C LEU A 16 7.00 17.93 -4.48
N PHE A 17 5.90 17.75 -3.80
CA PHE A 17 5.40 16.43 -3.40
C PHE A 17 3.90 16.35 -3.64
N HIS A 18 3.45 15.18 -4.13
CA HIS A 18 2.03 14.87 -4.25
C HIS A 18 1.78 13.45 -3.74
N PRO A 19 0.91 13.26 -2.71
CA PRO A 19 0.76 11.96 -2.05
C PRO A 19 0.40 10.80 -3.00
N LEU A 20 -0.52 11.01 -3.93
CA LEU A 20 -0.98 9.96 -4.85
C LEU A 20 -0.01 9.66 -6.00
N LEU A 21 1.02 10.49 -6.22
CA LEU A 21 1.97 10.36 -7.32
C LEU A 21 3.40 10.09 -6.86
N CYS A 22 3.62 9.97 -5.56
CA CYS A 22 4.95 9.86 -4.97
C CYS A 22 5.61 8.47 -5.15
N GLU A 23 4.98 7.55 -5.87
CA GLU A 23 5.55 6.25 -6.22
C GLU A 23 6.37 6.28 -7.51
N ASP A 24 6.11 7.25 -8.38
CA ASP A 24 6.81 7.42 -9.65
C ASP A 24 7.21 8.89 -9.86
N PRO A 25 8.51 9.20 -9.92
CA PRO A 25 8.98 10.56 -10.18
C PRO A 25 8.54 11.09 -11.53
N THR A 26 8.25 10.22 -12.52
CA THR A 26 7.76 10.64 -13.84
C THR A 26 6.36 11.24 -13.75
N ASP A 27 5.49 10.66 -12.93
CA ASP A 27 4.15 11.19 -12.72
C ASP A 27 4.17 12.51 -11.94
N LEU A 28 5.10 12.66 -10.99
CA LEU A 28 5.34 13.94 -10.32
C LEU A 28 5.80 15.03 -11.31
N MET A 29 6.75 14.70 -12.18
CA MET A 29 7.22 15.67 -13.21
C MET A 29 6.07 16.14 -14.10
N LYS A 30 5.25 15.22 -14.61
CA LYS A 30 4.07 15.56 -15.42
C LYS A 30 3.09 16.47 -14.65
N HIS A 31 2.81 16.12 -13.39
CA HIS A 31 1.88 16.88 -12.54
C HIS A 31 2.34 18.32 -12.31
N PHE A 32 3.64 18.53 -12.08
CA PHE A 32 4.21 19.87 -11.87
C PHE A 32 4.64 20.57 -13.16
N GLY A 33 4.38 20.01 -14.34
CA GLY A 33 4.74 20.59 -15.63
C GLY A 33 6.25 20.66 -15.89
N LEU A 34 7.03 19.74 -15.31
CA LEU A 34 8.49 19.69 -15.45
C LEU A 34 8.90 18.74 -16.56
N HIS A 35 9.83 19.18 -17.41
CA HIS A 35 10.32 18.37 -18.52
C HIS A 35 11.55 17.55 -18.07
N PRO A 36 11.61 16.22 -18.35
CA PRO A 36 12.74 15.37 -17.95
C PRO A 36 14.13 15.87 -18.39
N ALA A 37 14.23 16.53 -19.55
CA ALA A 37 15.47 17.08 -20.04
C ALA A 37 16.05 18.21 -19.15
N ASN A 38 15.24 18.77 -18.24
CA ASN A 38 15.65 19.83 -17.32
C ASN A 38 16.06 19.26 -15.94
N GLU A 39 16.09 17.94 -15.77
CA GLU A 39 16.60 17.32 -14.56
C GLU A 39 18.10 17.65 -14.38
N GLY A 40 18.50 17.96 -13.14
CA GLY A 40 19.86 18.44 -12.84
C GLY A 40 20.09 19.94 -13.15
N VAL A 41 19.20 20.58 -13.89
CA VAL A 41 19.26 22.02 -14.25
C VAL A 41 18.23 22.84 -13.47
N ASP A 42 16.95 22.51 -13.63
CA ASP A 42 15.84 23.25 -13.01
C ASP A 42 15.29 22.55 -11.75
N PHE A 43 15.38 21.25 -11.70
CA PHE A 43 14.95 20.43 -10.55
C PHE A 43 15.82 19.19 -10.37
N PHE A 44 15.67 18.52 -9.24
CA PHE A 44 16.35 17.29 -8.88
C PHE A 44 15.37 16.30 -8.31
N LYS A 45 15.54 15.01 -8.61
CA LYS A 45 14.79 13.92 -7.99
C LYS A 45 15.38 13.56 -6.63
N ILE A 46 14.52 13.44 -5.65
CA ILE A 46 14.88 12.98 -4.30
C ILE A 46 13.88 11.91 -3.87
N ALA A 47 14.31 11.04 -2.97
CA ALA A 47 13.43 10.07 -2.34
C ALA A 47 13.72 9.96 -0.83
N LEU A 48 12.69 9.67 -0.05
CA LEU A 48 12.87 9.10 1.29
C LEU A 48 12.70 7.59 1.19
N SER A 49 13.75 6.86 1.49
CA SER A 49 13.82 5.39 1.39
C SER A 49 14.02 4.76 2.75
N CYS A 50 13.21 3.73 3.06
CA CYS A 50 13.40 2.89 4.22
C CYS A 50 14.16 1.63 3.81
N PRO A 51 15.33 1.33 4.42
CA PRO A 51 16.06 0.09 4.19
C PRO A 51 15.19 -1.15 4.49
N ALA A 52 15.42 -2.25 3.78
CA ALA A 52 14.65 -3.48 3.97
C ALA A 52 14.85 -4.11 5.37
N SER A 53 15.96 -3.81 6.03
CA SER A 53 16.28 -4.26 7.38
C SER A 53 15.63 -3.45 8.50
N GLU A 54 15.06 -2.29 8.17
CA GLU A 54 14.44 -1.39 9.14
C GLU A 54 12.91 -1.44 9.08
N ASP A 55 12.26 -1.01 10.17
CA ASP A 55 10.80 -1.00 10.28
C ASP A 55 10.19 0.13 9.44
N PRO A 56 9.43 -0.19 8.37
CA PRO A 56 8.84 0.81 7.49
C PRO A 56 7.66 1.58 8.10
N PHE A 57 7.22 1.22 9.31
CA PHE A 57 6.17 1.94 10.03
C PHE A 57 6.70 3.11 10.84
N LYS A 58 8.01 3.25 10.92
CA LYS A 58 8.69 4.32 11.66
C LYS A 58 9.30 5.33 10.70
N LEU A 59 8.80 6.56 10.73
CA LEU A 59 9.27 7.65 9.85
C LEU A 59 10.76 7.97 10.05
N GLU A 60 11.28 7.80 11.27
CA GLU A 60 12.70 7.99 11.59
C GLU A 60 13.64 7.06 10.81
N ASN A 61 13.15 5.90 10.35
CA ASN A 61 13.95 4.94 9.58
C ASN A 61 14.12 5.33 8.10
N TYR A 62 13.42 6.35 7.66
CA TYR A 62 13.56 6.82 6.28
C TYR A 62 14.77 7.76 6.16
N ARG A 63 15.54 7.58 5.09
CA ARG A 63 16.74 8.36 4.77
C ARG A 63 16.62 9.01 3.40
N LEU A 64 17.16 10.21 3.28
CA LEU A 64 17.20 10.90 2.00
C LEU A 64 18.14 10.19 1.03
N LYS A 65 17.60 9.84 -0.12
CA LYS A 65 18.31 9.36 -1.31
C LYS A 65 18.21 10.42 -2.38
N ILE A 66 19.33 10.80 -2.97
CA ILE A 66 19.40 11.73 -4.10
C ILE A 66 19.67 10.88 -5.32
N ASP A 67 18.78 10.91 -6.29
CA ASP A 67 18.93 10.19 -7.55
C ASP A 67 19.70 11.07 -8.55
N ALA A 68 20.97 10.76 -8.75
CA ALA A 68 21.91 11.56 -9.54
C ALA A 68 22.57 10.74 -10.64
N TRP A 69 21.79 10.01 -11.42
CA TRP A 69 22.33 9.14 -12.50
C TRP A 69 23.00 9.90 -13.65
N THR A 70 22.54 11.10 -13.96
CA THR A 70 22.94 11.87 -15.14
C THR A 70 23.55 13.24 -14.84
N TRP A 71 23.71 13.59 -13.55
CA TRP A 71 24.19 14.90 -13.11
C TRP A 71 24.96 14.80 -11.78
N GLU A 72 25.83 15.77 -11.53
CA GLU A 72 26.56 15.86 -10.27
C GLU A 72 25.69 16.47 -9.18
N ILE A 73 25.73 15.87 -7.95
CA ILE A 73 25.00 16.40 -6.80
C ILE A 73 25.57 17.80 -6.47
N PRO A 74 24.75 18.85 -6.54
CA PRO A 74 25.24 20.19 -6.23
C PRO A 74 25.68 20.30 -4.77
N ARG A 75 26.78 20.98 -4.50
CA ARG A 75 27.31 21.20 -3.13
C ARG A 75 26.26 21.71 -2.15
N TRP A 76 25.34 22.56 -2.61
CA TRP A 76 24.28 23.06 -1.75
C TRP A 76 23.30 21.96 -1.28
N MET A 77 23.06 20.92 -2.07
CA MET A 77 22.23 19.79 -1.67
C MET A 77 22.97 18.93 -0.63
N GLU A 78 24.23 18.67 -0.85
CA GLU A 78 25.04 17.93 0.11
C GLU A 78 25.16 18.68 1.45
N ASN A 79 25.47 19.97 1.42
CA ASN A 79 25.57 20.81 2.61
C ASN A 79 24.24 20.97 3.38
N ASN A 80 23.10 20.74 2.73
CA ASN A 80 21.76 20.85 3.34
C ASN A 80 21.04 19.49 3.40
N ARG A 81 21.74 18.39 3.25
CA ARG A 81 21.15 17.05 3.19
C ARG A 81 20.24 16.73 4.36
N GLU A 82 20.70 16.96 5.57
CA GLU A 82 19.93 16.73 6.80
C GLU A 82 18.68 17.62 6.87
N ARG A 83 18.81 18.87 6.46
CA ARG A 83 17.67 19.81 6.42
C ARG A 83 16.63 19.36 5.39
N ILE A 84 17.07 18.98 4.19
CA ILE A 84 16.17 18.49 3.12
C ILE A 84 15.44 17.23 3.60
N GLU A 85 16.17 16.30 4.25
CA GLU A 85 15.58 15.10 4.82
C GLU A 85 14.52 15.44 5.87
N LYS A 86 14.84 16.34 6.79
CA LYS A 86 13.89 16.81 7.82
C LYS A 86 12.66 17.45 7.21
N ASP A 87 12.84 18.42 6.30
CA ASP A 87 11.75 19.14 5.64
C ASP A 87 10.84 18.16 4.86
N PHE A 88 11.42 17.13 4.21
CA PHE A 88 10.65 16.12 3.50
C PHE A 88 9.89 15.19 4.47
N LYS A 89 10.51 14.79 5.59
CA LYS A 89 9.82 14.03 6.64
C LYS A 89 8.63 14.79 7.21
N GLU A 90 8.75 16.09 7.43
CA GLU A 90 7.67 16.95 7.89
C GLU A 90 6.50 17.00 6.88
N ILE A 91 6.78 16.97 5.57
CA ILE A 91 5.74 16.92 4.52
C ILE A 91 4.95 15.61 4.55
N ILE A 92 5.62 14.46 4.80
CA ILE A 92 4.97 13.15 4.72
C ILE A 92 4.50 12.59 6.08
N GLN A 93 4.77 13.26 7.19
CA GLN A 93 4.47 12.76 8.54
C GLN A 93 3.00 12.37 8.73
N ASP A 94 2.07 13.10 8.11
CA ASP A 94 0.63 12.84 8.21
C ASP A 94 0.19 11.57 7.46
N LEU A 95 1.06 11.01 6.62
CA LEU A 95 0.83 9.72 5.97
C LEU A 95 1.10 8.53 6.92
N PHE A 96 1.79 8.78 8.05
CA PHE A 96 2.07 7.78 9.08
C PHE A 96 1.04 7.88 10.20
N ILE A 97 0.19 6.87 10.30
CA ILE A 97 -0.92 6.84 11.25
C ILE A 97 -0.69 5.71 12.25
N VAL A 98 -0.44 6.05 13.51
CA VAL A 98 -0.13 5.07 14.55
C VAL A 98 -1.13 5.14 15.69
N ARG A 99 -1.72 4.00 16.05
CA ARG A 99 -2.62 3.82 17.20
C ARG A 99 -3.76 4.84 17.27
N LYS A 100 -4.38 5.14 16.13
CA LYS A 100 -5.51 6.07 16.05
C LYS A 100 -6.82 5.34 15.81
N GLN A 101 -7.90 5.93 16.33
CA GLN A 101 -9.27 5.60 15.95
C GLN A 101 -9.69 6.57 14.85
N ILE A 102 -10.20 6.05 13.73
CA ILE A 102 -10.55 6.81 12.53
C ILE A 102 -11.91 6.34 12.05
N ASP A 103 -12.85 7.24 11.92
CA ASP A 103 -14.18 6.89 11.42
C ASP A 103 -14.15 6.64 9.92
N ILE A 104 -13.56 7.56 9.14
CA ILE A 104 -13.45 7.46 7.69
C ILE A 104 -12.04 7.86 7.25
N LEU A 105 -11.40 6.99 6.47
CA LEU A 105 -10.09 7.23 5.84
C LEU A 105 -10.26 7.34 4.33
N THR A 106 -9.76 8.42 3.73
CA THR A 106 -9.79 8.66 2.28
C THR A 106 -8.45 9.21 1.79
N GLY A 107 -8.12 9.04 0.51
CA GLY A 107 -6.86 9.53 -0.06
C GLY A 107 -5.67 8.62 0.23
N GLY A 108 -4.54 9.15 0.64
CA GLY A 108 -3.29 8.40 0.91
C GLY A 108 -2.14 8.86 0.04
N PRO A 109 -1.05 8.11 -0.03
CA PRO A 109 -0.84 6.78 0.52
C PRO A 109 -0.59 6.80 2.04
N TYR A 110 -1.15 5.85 2.76
CA TYR A 110 -0.97 5.77 4.20
C TYR A 110 -0.11 4.58 4.62
N ILE A 111 0.61 4.75 5.73
CA ILE A 111 1.29 3.70 6.48
C ILE A 111 0.65 3.67 7.85
N MET A 112 0.03 2.55 8.22
CA MET A 112 -0.84 2.47 9.39
C MET A 112 -0.43 1.33 10.32
N GLU A 113 -0.37 1.60 11.62
CA GLU A 113 -0.09 0.58 12.63
C GLU A 113 -1.00 0.73 13.85
N GLY A 114 -1.58 -0.39 14.29
CA GLY A 114 -2.37 -0.47 15.52
C GLY A 114 -3.64 0.40 15.49
N CYS A 115 -4.18 0.67 14.30
CA CYS A 115 -5.33 1.55 14.13
C CYS A 115 -6.67 0.81 14.17
N SER A 116 -7.72 1.54 14.58
CA SER A 116 -9.10 1.10 14.44
C SER A 116 -9.82 2.01 13.44
N VAL A 117 -10.22 1.48 12.27
CA VAL A 117 -10.81 2.25 11.19
C VAL A 117 -12.23 1.78 10.91
N GLY A 118 -13.19 2.70 10.97
CA GLY A 118 -14.59 2.42 10.63
C GLY A 118 -14.75 2.15 9.13
N LYS A 119 -14.26 3.04 8.28
CA LYS A 119 -14.39 2.91 6.83
C LYS A 119 -13.16 3.45 6.10
N VAL A 120 -12.64 2.65 5.16
CA VAL A 120 -11.63 3.06 4.17
C VAL A 120 -12.35 3.21 2.84
N LYS A 121 -12.33 4.41 2.23
CA LYS A 121 -13.05 4.69 1.00
C LYS A 121 -12.21 5.51 0.03
N HIS A 122 -12.05 5.03 -1.20
CA HIS A 122 -11.22 5.68 -2.23
C HIS A 122 -9.84 6.04 -1.69
N ALA A 123 -9.27 5.13 -0.89
CA ALA A 123 -7.98 5.34 -0.23
C ALA A 123 -6.90 4.41 -0.79
N HIS A 124 -5.68 4.90 -0.71
CA HIS A 124 -4.49 4.13 -1.00
C HIS A 124 -3.72 3.90 0.30
N ILE A 125 -3.53 2.65 0.69
CA ILE A 125 -2.75 2.27 1.86
C ILE A 125 -1.56 1.45 1.37
N TRP A 126 -0.36 1.93 1.65
CA TRP A 126 0.84 1.19 1.28
C TRP A 126 1.11 0.03 2.23
N ARG A 127 0.98 0.28 3.53
CA ARG A 127 1.14 -0.76 4.53
C ARG A 127 0.16 -0.55 5.68
N VAL A 128 -0.42 -1.63 6.14
CA VAL A 128 -1.19 -1.63 7.38
C VAL A 128 -0.82 -2.86 8.20
N ARG A 129 -0.55 -2.64 9.48
CA ARG A 129 -0.14 -3.68 10.43
C ARG A 129 -0.95 -3.62 11.71
N GLN A 130 -1.32 -4.79 12.26
CA GLN A 130 -1.96 -4.92 13.57
C GLN A 130 -3.17 -3.99 13.77
N SER A 131 -3.98 -3.84 12.73
CA SER A 131 -5.09 -2.89 12.70
C SER A 131 -6.44 -3.58 12.49
N MET A 132 -7.51 -2.93 12.94
CA MET A 132 -8.88 -3.36 12.70
C MET A 132 -9.54 -2.42 11.70
N ILE A 133 -10.14 -2.96 10.64
CA ILE A 133 -10.87 -2.19 9.63
C ILE A 133 -12.26 -2.81 9.47
N LYS A 134 -13.31 -2.05 9.71
CA LYS A 134 -14.68 -2.56 9.55
C LYS A 134 -15.08 -2.70 8.07
N LEU A 135 -14.75 -1.72 7.23
CA LEU A 135 -15.11 -1.73 5.82
C LEU A 135 -14.03 -1.09 4.96
N THR A 136 -13.65 -1.77 3.87
CA THR A 136 -12.92 -1.15 2.76
C THR A 136 -13.81 -1.08 1.53
N ASN A 137 -13.74 0.03 0.79
CA ASN A 137 -14.54 0.23 -0.41
C ASN A 137 -13.76 1.04 -1.46
N ASN A 138 -13.71 0.56 -2.70
CA ASN A 138 -13.02 1.21 -3.82
C ASN A 138 -11.62 1.71 -3.46
N SER A 139 -10.83 0.85 -2.81
CA SER A 139 -9.55 1.23 -2.24
C SER A 139 -8.43 0.29 -2.72
N ARG A 140 -7.18 0.69 -2.48
CA ARG A 140 -6.02 -0.14 -2.76
C ARG A 140 -5.17 -0.28 -1.50
N ILE A 141 -4.85 -1.51 -1.15
CA ILE A 141 -3.96 -1.86 -0.04
C ILE A 141 -2.81 -2.67 -0.61
N LYS A 142 -1.56 -2.20 -0.48
CA LYS A 142 -0.41 -2.98 -0.96
C LYS A 142 -0.05 -4.12 -0.02
N TYR A 143 0.04 -3.85 1.29
CA TYR A 143 0.42 -4.85 2.28
C TYR A 143 -0.51 -4.81 3.49
N LEU A 144 -1.15 -5.94 3.78
CA LEU A 144 -2.03 -6.16 4.93
C LEU A 144 -1.40 -7.24 5.82
N GLU A 145 -0.97 -6.89 7.04
CA GLU A 145 -0.25 -7.78 7.94
C GLU A 145 -0.82 -7.78 9.36
N GLY A 146 -1.17 -8.94 9.89
CA GLY A 146 -1.68 -9.08 11.25
C GLY A 146 -2.96 -8.29 11.52
N CYS A 147 -3.78 -8.07 10.50
CA CYS A 147 -4.96 -7.22 10.56
C CYS A 147 -6.26 -8.04 10.58
N LYS A 148 -7.32 -7.45 11.14
CA LYS A 148 -8.69 -7.94 11.00
C LYS A 148 -9.49 -6.96 10.16
N VAL A 149 -10.10 -7.46 9.08
CA VAL A 149 -11.00 -6.69 8.20
C VAL A 149 -12.36 -7.36 8.17
N ASP A 150 -13.40 -6.66 8.58
CA ASP A 150 -14.73 -7.29 8.61
C ASP A 150 -15.30 -7.40 7.18
N ARG A 151 -15.15 -6.38 6.33
CA ARG A 151 -15.69 -6.38 4.98
C ARG A 151 -14.79 -5.69 3.97
N VAL A 152 -14.52 -6.36 2.85
CA VAL A 152 -13.74 -5.86 1.71
C VAL A 152 -14.64 -5.82 0.48
N HIS A 153 -14.92 -4.63 -0.05
CA HIS A 153 -15.78 -4.42 -1.21
C HIS A 153 -15.04 -3.61 -2.28
N ASP A 154 -15.05 -4.08 -3.53
CA ASP A 154 -14.42 -3.43 -4.69
C ASP A 154 -12.99 -2.91 -4.41
N THR A 155 -12.22 -3.65 -3.63
CA THR A 155 -10.91 -3.24 -3.14
C THR A 155 -9.82 -4.19 -3.62
N LYS A 156 -8.68 -3.64 -4.06
CA LYS A 156 -7.49 -4.42 -4.40
C LYS A 156 -6.54 -4.51 -3.20
N ILE A 157 -6.18 -5.74 -2.83
CA ILE A 157 -5.13 -6.06 -1.86
C ILE A 157 -3.99 -6.76 -2.61
N GLU A 158 -2.77 -6.21 -2.60
CA GLU A 158 -1.64 -6.79 -3.34
C GLU A 158 -0.98 -7.94 -2.58
N ALA A 159 -0.83 -7.82 -1.27
CA ALA A 159 -0.33 -8.89 -0.43
C ALA A 159 -1.01 -8.89 0.94
N MET A 160 -1.33 -10.08 1.43
CA MET A 160 -1.96 -10.33 2.72
C MET A 160 -1.22 -11.43 3.46
N ALA A 161 -0.88 -11.18 4.73
CA ALA A 161 -0.22 -12.15 5.61
C ALA A 161 -0.74 -12.05 7.04
N ASN A 162 -0.84 -13.18 7.75
CA ASN A 162 -1.26 -13.25 9.17
C ASN A 162 -2.54 -12.43 9.44
N SER A 163 -3.43 -12.32 8.48
CA SER A 163 -4.58 -11.42 8.51
C SER A 163 -5.89 -12.17 8.27
N PHE A 164 -6.97 -11.62 8.78
CA PHE A 164 -8.29 -12.20 8.67
C PHE A 164 -9.25 -11.24 7.95
N ILE A 165 -9.97 -11.75 6.96
CA ILE A 165 -11.07 -11.05 6.27
C ILE A 165 -12.35 -11.86 6.48
N SER A 166 -13.38 -11.24 7.08
CA SER A 166 -14.67 -11.93 7.28
C SER A 166 -15.45 -12.05 5.96
N LEU A 167 -15.51 -11.00 5.16
CA LEU A 167 -16.23 -11.00 3.88
C LEU A 167 -15.44 -10.27 2.79
N LEU A 168 -15.16 -10.99 1.70
CA LEU A 168 -14.56 -10.46 0.46
C LEU A 168 -15.64 -10.50 -0.63
N GLU A 169 -16.05 -9.34 -1.14
CA GLU A 169 -17.19 -9.24 -2.05
C GLU A 169 -17.00 -8.20 -3.17
N GLY A 170 -17.97 -8.14 -4.09
CA GLY A 170 -17.94 -7.26 -5.24
C GLY A 170 -16.80 -7.65 -6.19
N ARG A 171 -16.12 -6.67 -6.77
CA ARG A 171 -14.93 -6.86 -7.62
C ARG A 171 -13.65 -6.81 -6.81
N SER A 172 -13.66 -7.36 -5.60
CA SER A 172 -12.49 -7.36 -4.74
C SER A 172 -11.42 -8.33 -5.25
N PHE A 173 -10.16 -7.97 -5.05
CA PHE A 173 -9.04 -8.65 -5.65
C PHE A 173 -7.88 -8.77 -4.66
N ILE A 174 -7.46 -10.01 -4.35
CA ILE A 174 -6.24 -10.31 -3.59
C ILE A 174 -5.22 -10.93 -4.54
N VAL A 175 -4.06 -10.28 -4.69
CA VAL A 175 -3.01 -10.81 -5.59
C VAL A 175 -2.27 -11.97 -4.94
N ASN A 176 -1.73 -11.75 -3.73
CA ASN A 176 -0.99 -12.77 -3.00
C ASN A 176 -1.53 -12.89 -1.57
N MET A 177 -1.90 -14.09 -1.20
CA MET A 177 -2.39 -14.46 0.12
C MET A 177 -1.48 -15.56 0.69
N GLY A 178 -0.83 -15.29 1.83
CA GLY A 178 0.13 -16.24 2.41
C GLY A 178 0.30 -16.08 3.92
N LYS A 179 1.18 -16.88 4.52
CA LYS A 179 1.52 -16.84 5.96
C LYS A 179 0.29 -16.78 6.86
N ASP A 180 -0.46 -17.85 6.96
CA ASP A 180 -1.63 -17.95 7.87
C ASP A 180 -2.70 -16.85 7.63
N ALA A 181 -2.80 -16.36 6.41
CA ALA A 181 -3.86 -15.44 6.03
C ALA A 181 -5.17 -16.20 5.81
N HIS A 182 -6.29 -15.62 6.25
CA HIS A 182 -7.59 -16.28 6.21
C HIS A 182 -8.67 -15.37 5.62
N VAL A 183 -9.49 -15.92 4.73
CA VAL A 183 -10.74 -15.31 4.25
C VAL A 183 -11.89 -16.23 4.65
N GLU A 184 -12.79 -15.75 5.50
CA GLU A 184 -13.94 -16.55 5.95
C GLU A 184 -14.91 -16.83 4.79
N LYS A 185 -15.27 -15.78 4.04
CA LYS A 185 -16.18 -15.91 2.90
C LYS A 185 -15.77 -14.97 1.76
N ALA A 186 -15.70 -15.53 0.55
CA ALA A 186 -15.55 -14.77 -0.69
C ALA A 186 -16.77 -14.99 -1.58
N THR A 187 -17.36 -13.89 -2.08
CA THR A 187 -18.62 -13.92 -2.84
C THR A 187 -18.56 -13.06 -4.09
N ASP A 188 -19.64 -13.04 -4.84
CA ASP A 188 -19.83 -12.27 -6.09
C ASP A 188 -18.82 -12.64 -7.17
N VAL A 189 -17.98 -11.69 -7.57
CA VAL A 189 -16.89 -11.88 -8.53
C VAL A 189 -15.51 -11.65 -7.90
N ALA A 190 -15.41 -11.87 -6.60
CA ALA A 190 -14.15 -11.73 -5.87
C ALA A 190 -13.07 -12.69 -6.41
N LEU A 191 -11.84 -12.21 -6.51
CA LEU A 191 -10.73 -12.99 -7.06
C LEU A 191 -9.54 -13.02 -6.12
N ILE A 192 -9.08 -14.23 -5.78
CA ILE A 192 -7.79 -14.46 -5.14
C ILE A 192 -6.88 -15.10 -6.18
N VAL A 193 -5.79 -14.41 -6.56
CA VAL A 193 -4.91 -14.90 -7.65
C VAL A 193 -4.00 -16.00 -7.16
N THR A 194 -3.33 -15.81 -6.04
CA THR A 194 -2.37 -16.76 -5.50
C THR A 194 -2.59 -16.94 -4.01
N MET A 195 -2.74 -18.18 -3.59
CA MET A 195 -2.70 -18.61 -2.20
C MET A 195 -1.48 -19.48 -1.96
N MET A 196 -0.78 -19.29 -0.84
CA MET A 196 0.43 -20.06 -0.49
C MET A 196 0.57 -20.21 1.02
N HIS A 197 1.46 -21.11 1.42
CA HIS A 197 1.65 -21.48 2.82
C HIS A 197 0.35 -22.00 3.45
N ASN A 198 0.10 -21.71 4.73
CA ASN A 198 -1.11 -22.11 5.44
C ASN A 198 -2.29 -21.14 5.22
N SER A 199 -2.36 -20.46 4.07
CA SER A 199 -3.48 -19.56 3.81
C SER A 199 -4.76 -20.32 3.49
N THR A 200 -5.90 -19.80 3.96
CA THR A 200 -7.18 -20.51 3.86
C THR A 200 -8.31 -19.61 3.41
N VAL A 201 -9.22 -20.18 2.61
CA VAL A 201 -10.54 -19.64 2.33
C VAL A 201 -11.57 -20.63 2.84
N HIS A 202 -12.47 -20.19 3.73
CA HIS A 202 -13.48 -21.09 4.28
C HIS A 202 -14.60 -21.35 3.28
N VAL A 203 -15.20 -20.31 2.73
CA VAL A 203 -16.30 -20.44 1.75
C VAL A 203 -16.05 -19.61 0.50
N LEU A 204 -16.12 -20.24 -0.68
CA LEU A 204 -16.29 -19.57 -1.98
C LEU A 204 -17.74 -19.69 -2.41
N GLU A 205 -18.37 -18.58 -2.78
CA GLU A 205 -19.77 -18.54 -3.18
C GLU A 205 -19.98 -17.67 -4.45
N GLY A 206 -20.93 -18.05 -5.26
CA GLY A 206 -21.24 -17.35 -6.52
C GLY A 206 -20.13 -17.53 -7.56
N ASN A 207 -19.62 -16.43 -8.10
CA ASN A 207 -18.52 -16.43 -9.08
C ASN A 207 -17.16 -16.08 -8.47
N ALA A 208 -17.01 -16.20 -7.16
CA ALA A 208 -15.73 -15.99 -6.50
C ALA A 208 -14.73 -17.12 -6.87
N VAL A 209 -13.48 -16.77 -7.13
CA VAL A 209 -12.48 -17.71 -7.65
C VAL A 209 -11.14 -17.58 -6.92
N VAL A 210 -10.50 -18.72 -6.67
CA VAL A 210 -9.07 -18.84 -6.38
C VAL A 210 -8.40 -19.43 -7.62
N ARG A 211 -7.37 -18.75 -8.17
CA ARG A 211 -6.70 -19.23 -9.41
C ARG A 211 -5.58 -20.21 -9.13
N ASN A 212 -4.69 -19.89 -8.22
CA ASN A 212 -3.51 -20.71 -7.94
C ASN A 212 -3.41 -20.98 -6.45
N MET A 213 -3.18 -22.24 -6.11
CA MET A 213 -2.93 -22.67 -4.74
C MET A 213 -1.60 -23.43 -4.69
N TYR A 214 -0.76 -23.09 -3.73
CA TYR A 214 0.55 -23.71 -3.52
C TYR A 214 0.71 -24.09 -2.05
N ASP A 215 1.62 -25.01 -1.79
CA ASP A 215 1.95 -25.48 -0.46
C ASP A 215 0.72 -26.07 0.26
N GLU A 216 0.45 -25.62 1.47
CA GLU A 216 -0.66 -26.09 2.32
C GLU A 216 -1.90 -25.17 2.24
N ALA A 217 -2.01 -24.34 1.18
CA ALA A 217 -3.16 -23.49 0.99
C ALA A 217 -4.44 -24.30 0.71
N MET A 218 -5.57 -23.92 1.32
CA MET A 218 -6.81 -24.69 1.24
C MET A 218 -8.05 -23.83 1.03
N VAL A 219 -9.00 -24.37 0.28
CA VAL A 219 -10.39 -23.89 0.20
C VAL A 219 -11.29 -24.98 0.79
N TYR A 220 -12.05 -24.67 1.84
CA TYR A 220 -12.83 -25.70 2.53
C TYR A 220 -14.18 -26.00 1.85
N GLN A 221 -14.89 -24.98 1.38
CA GLN A 221 -16.20 -25.13 0.77
C GLN A 221 -16.35 -24.26 -0.48
N VAL A 222 -16.95 -24.83 -1.52
CA VAL A 222 -17.32 -24.10 -2.73
C VAL A 222 -18.82 -24.28 -2.95
N HIS A 223 -19.55 -23.17 -3.03
CA HIS A 223 -20.98 -23.13 -3.32
C HIS A 223 -21.18 -22.44 -4.68
N GLU A 224 -21.37 -23.22 -5.72
CA GLU A 224 -21.79 -22.72 -7.02
C GLU A 224 -23.29 -22.36 -7.01
N TRP A 225 -23.69 -21.44 -7.86
CA TRP A 225 -25.11 -21.11 -8.00
C TRP A 225 -25.92 -22.34 -8.43
N GLY A 226 -26.70 -22.91 -7.49
CA GLY A 226 -27.59 -24.03 -7.73
C GLY A 226 -27.08 -25.44 -7.39
N ASP A 227 -25.84 -25.60 -6.92
CA ASP A 227 -25.26 -26.90 -6.58
C ASP A 227 -25.05 -27.11 -5.09
N ALA A 228 -25.03 -28.40 -4.69
CA ALA A 228 -24.64 -28.77 -3.33
C ALA A 228 -23.13 -28.44 -3.08
N PRO A 229 -22.75 -28.10 -1.86
CA PRO A 229 -21.37 -27.72 -1.53
C PRO A 229 -20.38 -28.83 -1.86
N ARG A 230 -19.29 -28.48 -2.57
CA ARG A 230 -18.18 -29.41 -2.85
C ARG A 230 -16.98 -28.98 -1.98
N THR A 231 -16.39 -29.96 -1.29
CA THR A 231 -15.12 -29.77 -0.59
C THR A 231 -13.98 -29.95 -1.60
N VAL A 232 -13.15 -28.94 -1.79
CA VAL A 232 -11.98 -29.00 -2.67
C VAL A 232 -10.73 -29.11 -1.79
N ARG A 233 -9.97 -30.19 -2.00
CA ARG A 233 -8.66 -30.42 -1.37
C ARG A 233 -7.55 -30.13 -2.36
#